data_1dedad7c8177ab940f6a8a3117139a7a
#
_entry.id   1dedad7c8177ab940f6a8a3117139a7a
#
_cell.length_a   1.000
_cell.length_b   1.000
_cell.length_c   1.000
_cell.angle_alpha   90.00
_cell.angle_beta   90.00
_cell.angle_gamma   90.00
#
_symmetry.space_group_name_H-M   'P 1'
#
loop_
_entity.id
_entity.type
_entity.pdbx_description
1 polymer ?
#
loop_
_entity_poly.entity_id
_entity_poly.type
_entity_poly.pdbx_seq_one_letter_code
_entity_poly.pdbx_strand_id
1 'polypeptide(L)'
;MNLDSKDISEDFPNSKIYLNNASVSLMPKQSIEAMKEFLITYNSIGPDSIESESFITEKLRNVRNIISKIINCQPDEIVLTQSTTDGINIVSNGLSFDSNSNIIIRGMFHEHHANLYPWLRLKNHLQIKNLSIDENGFFKFDEFDEFLDDNTKLVALSHALYNTGSILPIEKVGKILHGKTPFFLDAAQTVGCIGNLDVKNLQCNFMSFNGSKWLCGPMGTGIFYCQRNSSKLLEPVTIGGESAMLYEETKLAFKDMPEKFQTGFRNYVGIVGLEVSANYLYKYGMENIRKKNIHLSNMLREELAKNRKISLYGPKNPEERTSIVSFTIDGCESDIVVKKLEKLGIVLAIREIFEKKIIRVSPHFFNTETEILRVIDELKRL
;
A
#
# COMPACT_ATOMS: atom_id res chain seq x y z
N MET A 1 18.31 21.15 -6.06
CA MET A 1 17.26 22.13 -5.77
C MET A 1 16.90 21.92 -4.31
N ASN A 2 17.14 22.90 -3.47
CA ASN A 2 16.83 22.77 -2.02
C ASN A 2 15.33 22.86 -1.89
N LEU A 3 14.65 21.75 -1.59
CA LEU A 3 13.18 21.65 -1.45
C LEU A 3 12.66 22.29 -0.14
N ASP A 4 13.59 22.67 0.76
CA ASP A 4 13.27 23.23 2.09
C ASP A 4 12.67 24.66 2.06
N SER A 5 12.67 25.33 0.88
CA SER A 5 12.19 26.71 0.74
C SER A 5 10.94 26.88 -0.15
N LYS A 6 10.48 25.82 -0.82
CA LYS A 6 9.30 25.85 -1.69
C LYS A 6 8.09 25.30 -0.95
N ASP A 7 6.98 26.00 -1.02
CA ASP A 7 5.71 25.43 -0.53
C ASP A 7 5.28 24.27 -1.43
N ILE A 8 5.50 23.04 -0.92
CA ILE A 8 5.24 21.79 -1.64
C ILE A 8 3.76 21.64 -1.96
N SER A 9 2.87 22.28 -1.19
CA SER A 9 1.42 22.22 -1.43
C SER A 9 1.04 22.74 -2.82
N GLU A 10 1.83 23.68 -3.39
CA GLU A 10 1.62 24.18 -4.74
C GLU A 10 1.83 23.11 -5.85
N ASP A 11 2.56 22.05 -5.56
CA ASP A 11 2.75 20.94 -6.49
C ASP A 11 1.58 19.93 -6.44
N PHE A 12 0.68 20.03 -5.45
CA PHE A 12 -0.51 19.20 -5.29
C PHE A 12 -1.81 20.04 -5.36
N PRO A 13 -2.12 20.62 -6.53
CA PRO A 13 -3.22 21.55 -6.67
C PRO A 13 -4.56 20.86 -6.41
N ASN A 14 -5.32 21.43 -5.49
CA ASN A 14 -6.68 21.01 -5.21
C ASN A 14 -7.50 22.20 -4.66
N SER A 15 -8.83 22.09 -4.69
CA SER A 15 -9.75 23.12 -4.21
C SER A 15 -10.33 22.83 -2.82
N LYS A 16 -9.91 21.74 -2.19
CA LYS A 16 -10.46 21.26 -0.91
C LYS A 16 -9.32 20.92 0.04
N ILE A 17 -9.58 20.93 1.32
CA ILE A 17 -8.69 20.31 2.32
C ILE A 17 -8.84 18.80 2.20
N TYR A 18 -7.86 18.17 1.55
CA TYR A 18 -7.92 16.75 1.26
C TYR A 18 -7.07 15.94 2.24
N LEU A 19 -7.73 15.17 3.10
CA LEU A 19 -7.12 14.39 4.17
C LEU A 19 -7.57 12.91 4.14
N ASN A 20 -7.77 12.38 2.93
CA ASN A 20 -8.14 10.98 2.71
C ASN A 20 -7.07 10.20 1.91
N ASN A 21 -5.78 10.53 2.15
CA ASN A 21 -4.65 9.96 1.40
C ASN A 21 -4.47 8.45 1.60
N ALA A 22 -4.89 7.92 2.75
CA ALA A 22 -4.89 6.46 3.00
C ALA A 22 -5.90 5.68 2.14
N SER A 23 -6.84 6.34 1.45
CA SER A 23 -7.70 5.73 0.43
C SER A 23 -7.11 5.86 -0.96
N VAL A 24 -6.94 7.09 -1.42
CA VAL A 24 -6.27 7.50 -2.66
C VAL A 24 -5.65 8.87 -2.37
N SER A 25 -4.43 9.12 -2.81
CA SER A 25 -3.76 10.42 -2.65
C SER A 25 -3.94 11.32 -3.86
N LEU A 26 -3.65 12.60 -3.67
CA LEU A 26 -3.48 13.53 -4.78
C LEU A 26 -2.18 13.22 -5.51
N MET A 27 -2.14 13.49 -6.80
CA MET A 27 -0.93 13.41 -7.63
C MET A 27 -0.23 14.77 -7.70
N PRO A 28 1.11 14.82 -7.73
CA PRO A 28 1.80 16.05 -8.04
C PRO A 28 1.52 16.46 -9.51
N LYS A 29 1.46 17.78 -9.77
CA LYS A 29 1.20 18.31 -11.11
C LYS A 29 2.16 17.79 -12.17
N GLN A 30 3.41 17.52 -11.79
CA GLN A 30 4.43 16.94 -12.68
C GLN A 30 4.03 15.54 -13.19
N SER A 31 3.36 14.72 -12.36
CA SER A 31 2.85 13.43 -12.81
C SER A 31 1.71 13.58 -13.81
N ILE A 32 0.82 14.55 -13.59
CA ILE A 32 -0.31 14.83 -14.48
C ILE A 32 0.22 15.30 -15.86
N GLU A 33 1.19 16.21 -15.88
CA GLU A 33 1.78 16.70 -17.13
C GLU A 33 2.54 15.56 -17.87
N ALA A 34 3.33 14.76 -17.17
CA ALA A 34 4.03 13.63 -17.80
C ALA A 34 3.07 12.59 -18.41
N MET A 35 1.90 12.35 -17.79
CA MET A 35 0.86 11.50 -18.36
C MET A 35 0.26 12.09 -19.63
N LYS A 36 0.03 13.39 -19.69
CA LYS A 36 -0.46 14.10 -20.90
C LYS A 36 0.57 14.03 -22.03
N GLU A 37 1.83 14.35 -21.73
CA GLU A 37 2.94 14.28 -22.70
C GLU A 37 3.12 12.87 -23.25
N PHE A 38 3.04 11.86 -22.37
CA PHE A 38 3.11 10.46 -22.78
C PHE A 38 2.01 10.11 -23.79
N LEU A 39 0.76 10.48 -23.50
CA LEU A 39 -0.37 10.19 -24.40
C LEU A 39 -0.19 10.81 -25.79
N ILE A 40 0.26 12.06 -25.84
CA ILE A 40 0.52 12.77 -27.09
C ILE A 40 1.65 12.09 -27.86
N THR A 41 2.79 11.83 -27.21
CA THR A 41 3.96 11.22 -27.82
C THR A 41 3.66 9.80 -28.31
N TYR A 42 3.10 8.96 -27.44
CA TYR A 42 2.79 7.56 -27.76
C TYR A 42 1.83 7.43 -28.95
N ASN A 43 0.82 8.33 -29.01
CA ASN A 43 -0.08 8.37 -30.16
C ASN A 43 0.61 8.85 -31.45
N SER A 44 1.57 9.78 -31.35
CA SER A 44 2.26 10.35 -32.50
C SER A 44 3.28 9.41 -33.16
N ILE A 45 3.97 8.58 -32.35
CA ILE A 45 4.95 7.59 -32.85
C ILE A 45 4.29 6.30 -33.35
N GLY A 46 2.99 6.16 -33.19
CA GLY A 46 2.20 4.98 -33.56
C GLY A 46 2.25 3.89 -32.47
N PRO A 47 1.15 3.69 -31.75
CA PRO A 47 1.04 2.58 -30.80
C PRO A 47 1.38 1.24 -31.45
N ASP A 48 2.14 0.38 -30.75
CA ASP A 48 2.59 -0.92 -31.25
C ASP A 48 3.57 -0.87 -32.46
N SER A 49 4.31 0.25 -32.61
CA SER A 49 5.43 0.38 -33.53
C SER A 49 6.76 -0.03 -32.87
N ILE A 50 7.82 -0.27 -33.68
CA ILE A 50 9.17 -0.55 -33.14
C ILE A 50 9.67 0.60 -32.27
N GLU A 51 9.36 1.84 -32.63
CA GLU A 51 9.71 3.02 -31.85
C GLU A 51 8.97 3.03 -30.51
N SER A 52 7.65 2.73 -30.50
CA SER A 52 6.86 2.67 -29.29
C SER A 52 7.29 1.54 -28.36
N GLU A 53 7.75 0.39 -28.88
CA GLU A 53 8.27 -0.72 -28.08
C GLU A 53 9.50 -0.29 -27.27
N SER A 54 10.46 0.38 -27.92
CA SER A 54 11.67 0.91 -27.25
C SER A 54 11.30 1.96 -26.20
N PHE A 55 10.37 2.86 -26.54
CA PHE A 55 9.89 3.91 -25.64
C PHE A 55 9.23 3.33 -24.40
N ILE A 56 8.33 2.34 -24.54
CA ILE A 56 7.67 1.67 -23.43
C ILE A 56 8.66 0.89 -22.55
N THR A 57 9.59 0.16 -23.18
CA THR A 57 10.62 -0.60 -22.47
C THR A 57 11.44 0.30 -21.55
N GLU A 58 11.79 1.51 -22.00
CA GLU A 58 12.46 2.50 -21.17
C GLU A 58 11.60 2.92 -19.97
N LYS A 59 10.32 3.24 -20.18
CA LYS A 59 9.40 3.64 -19.08
C LYS A 59 9.23 2.53 -18.05
N LEU A 60 9.06 1.29 -18.48
CA LEU A 60 8.95 0.13 -17.59
C LEU A 60 10.22 -0.07 -16.76
N ARG A 61 11.39 0.09 -17.36
CA ARG A 61 12.67 0.01 -16.66
C ARG A 61 12.80 1.13 -15.61
N ASN A 62 12.45 2.36 -15.96
CA ASN A 62 12.59 3.52 -15.09
C ASN A 62 11.72 3.42 -13.84
N VAL A 63 10.44 2.99 -13.98
CA VAL A 63 9.57 2.81 -12.82
C VAL A 63 10.05 1.68 -11.91
N ARG A 64 10.54 0.55 -12.47
CA ARG A 64 11.13 -0.53 -11.66
C ARG A 64 12.37 -0.04 -10.90
N ASN A 65 13.22 0.75 -11.55
CA ASN A 65 14.42 1.32 -10.94
C ASN A 65 14.09 2.25 -9.76
N ILE A 66 13.09 3.11 -9.88
CA ILE A 66 12.74 3.99 -8.74
C ILE A 66 12.05 3.25 -7.62
N ILE A 67 11.16 2.33 -7.92
CA ILE A 67 10.48 1.53 -6.90
C ILE A 67 11.49 0.64 -6.16
N SER A 68 12.43 0.01 -6.86
CA SER A 68 13.46 -0.83 -6.24
C SER A 68 14.34 -0.04 -5.26
N LYS A 69 14.62 1.23 -5.53
CA LYS A 69 15.34 2.13 -4.60
C LYS A 69 14.50 2.44 -3.35
N ILE A 70 13.18 2.62 -3.51
CA ILE A 70 12.28 2.96 -2.39
C ILE A 70 12.17 1.82 -1.39
N ILE A 71 12.20 0.55 -1.83
CA ILE A 71 12.04 -0.63 -0.96
C ILE A 71 13.33 -1.46 -0.81
N ASN A 72 14.45 -1.00 -1.35
CA ASN A 72 15.77 -1.63 -1.30
C ASN A 72 15.83 -3.07 -1.86
N CYS A 73 15.33 -3.27 -3.08
CA CYS A 73 15.37 -4.55 -3.80
C CYS A 73 16.05 -4.42 -5.17
N GLN A 74 16.03 -5.49 -5.99
CA GLN A 74 16.46 -5.44 -7.39
C GLN A 74 15.30 -5.06 -8.31
N PRO A 75 15.53 -4.33 -9.42
CA PRO A 75 14.48 -3.93 -10.35
C PRO A 75 13.71 -5.11 -10.98
N ASP A 76 14.36 -6.25 -11.17
CA ASP A 76 13.77 -7.47 -11.71
C ASP A 76 12.91 -8.25 -10.69
N GLU A 77 12.93 -7.86 -9.41
CA GLU A 77 12.01 -8.35 -8.38
C GLU A 77 10.68 -7.57 -8.36
N ILE A 78 10.51 -6.55 -9.23
CA ILE A 78 9.33 -5.68 -9.29
C ILE A 78 8.43 -6.07 -10.46
N VAL A 79 7.24 -6.56 -10.15
CA VAL A 79 6.14 -6.79 -11.09
C VAL A 79 5.17 -5.62 -11.01
N LEU A 80 4.84 -5.03 -12.15
CA LEU A 80 3.86 -3.95 -12.24
C LEU A 80 2.45 -4.53 -12.37
N THR A 81 1.61 -4.23 -11.42
CA THR A 81 0.21 -4.67 -11.32
C THR A 81 -0.74 -3.47 -11.38
N GLN A 82 -2.05 -3.68 -11.24
CA GLN A 82 -3.01 -2.58 -11.20
C GLN A 82 -3.37 -2.15 -9.77
N SER A 83 -3.12 -3.02 -8.80
CA SER A 83 -3.48 -2.78 -7.40
C SER A 83 -2.70 -3.67 -6.44
N THR A 84 -2.74 -3.34 -5.14
CA THR A 84 -2.31 -4.26 -4.06
C THR A 84 -3.05 -5.59 -4.14
N THR A 85 -4.35 -5.55 -4.45
CA THR A 85 -5.21 -6.74 -4.54
C THR A 85 -4.70 -7.73 -5.59
N ASP A 86 -4.18 -7.25 -6.72
CA ASP A 86 -3.62 -8.14 -7.75
C ASP A 86 -2.43 -8.92 -7.23
N GLY A 87 -1.50 -8.26 -6.55
CA GLY A 87 -0.33 -8.93 -5.96
C GLY A 87 -0.72 -9.97 -4.90
N ILE A 88 -1.74 -9.68 -4.09
CA ILE A 88 -2.31 -10.65 -3.14
C ILE A 88 -2.87 -11.86 -3.88
N ASN A 89 -3.61 -11.64 -4.98
CA ASN A 89 -4.19 -12.72 -5.77
C ASN A 89 -3.13 -13.52 -6.55
N ILE A 90 -2.02 -12.92 -6.96
CA ILE A 90 -0.89 -13.66 -7.53
C ILE A 90 -0.41 -14.70 -6.54
N VAL A 91 -0.23 -14.34 -5.27
CA VAL A 91 0.25 -15.27 -4.24
C VAL A 91 -0.82 -16.27 -3.83
N SER A 92 -2.04 -15.83 -3.56
CA SER A 92 -3.13 -16.70 -3.08
C SER A 92 -3.60 -17.74 -4.11
N ASN A 93 -3.39 -17.47 -5.38
CA ASN A 93 -3.74 -18.40 -6.46
C ASN A 93 -2.52 -19.17 -6.97
N GLY A 94 -1.31 -18.62 -6.82
CA GLY A 94 -0.10 -19.22 -7.37
C GLY A 94 0.60 -20.19 -6.44
N LEU A 95 0.36 -20.11 -5.12
CA LEU A 95 0.90 -21.10 -4.17
C LEU A 95 0.15 -22.42 -4.24
N SER A 96 0.90 -23.52 -4.19
CA SER A 96 0.33 -24.86 -4.08
C SER A 96 0.10 -25.25 -2.63
N PHE A 97 -1.07 -25.78 -2.33
CA PHE A 97 -1.47 -26.24 -1.01
C PHE A 97 -1.93 -27.69 -1.05
N ASP A 98 -1.61 -28.45 -0.02
CA ASP A 98 -2.16 -29.78 0.23
C ASP A 98 -3.21 -29.73 1.36
N SER A 99 -3.91 -30.84 1.59
CA SER A 99 -5.00 -30.94 2.58
C SER A 99 -4.55 -30.69 4.04
N ASN A 100 -3.26 -30.82 4.33
CA ASN A 100 -2.70 -30.60 5.66
C ASN A 100 -2.11 -29.19 5.81
N SER A 101 -2.05 -28.44 4.73
CA SER A 101 -1.50 -27.09 4.72
C SER A 101 -2.32 -26.14 5.61
N ASN A 102 -1.63 -25.20 6.25
CA ASN A 102 -2.27 -24.07 6.91
C ASN A 102 -1.60 -22.75 6.51
N ILE A 103 -2.36 -21.66 6.68
CA ILE A 103 -1.87 -20.29 6.58
C ILE A 103 -2.21 -19.53 7.84
N ILE A 104 -1.34 -18.60 8.20
CA ILE A 104 -1.55 -17.69 9.33
C ILE A 104 -1.92 -16.31 8.78
N ILE A 105 -3.07 -15.80 9.21
CA ILE A 105 -3.53 -14.44 8.94
C ILE A 105 -3.85 -13.73 10.25
N ARG A 106 -4.10 -12.41 10.18
CA ARG A 106 -4.43 -11.62 11.37
C ARG A 106 -5.91 -11.22 11.39
N GLY A 107 -6.48 -11.16 12.57
CA GLY A 107 -7.83 -10.78 12.95
C GLY A 107 -8.74 -10.15 11.88
N MET A 108 -9.82 -10.83 11.56
CA MET A 108 -10.72 -10.49 10.45
C MET A 108 -11.31 -9.08 10.53
N PHE A 109 -11.57 -8.55 11.73
CA PHE A 109 -12.27 -7.28 11.92
C PHE A 109 -11.42 -6.03 11.65
N HIS A 110 -10.10 -6.17 11.61
CA HIS A 110 -9.17 -5.07 11.33
C HIS A 110 -8.41 -5.23 10.02
N GLU A 111 -8.59 -6.37 9.33
CA GLU A 111 -7.90 -6.60 8.08
C GLU A 111 -8.66 -5.99 6.90
N HIS A 112 -7.93 -5.43 5.95
CA HIS A 112 -8.54 -4.92 4.73
C HIS A 112 -9.05 -6.09 3.88
N HIS A 113 -10.22 -5.94 3.27
CA HIS A 113 -10.87 -6.98 2.46
C HIS A 113 -9.96 -7.55 1.37
N ALA A 114 -9.09 -6.72 0.79
CA ALA A 114 -8.11 -7.16 -0.22
C ALA A 114 -7.12 -8.21 0.34
N ASN A 115 -6.70 -8.04 1.62
CA ASN A 115 -5.79 -8.98 2.30
C ASN A 115 -6.53 -9.98 3.21
N LEU A 116 -7.83 -10.12 3.05
CA LEU A 116 -8.64 -11.08 3.80
C LEU A 116 -9.35 -12.06 2.86
N TYR A 117 -10.14 -11.58 1.91
CA TYR A 117 -11.02 -12.41 1.08
C TYR A 117 -10.28 -13.45 0.22
N PRO A 118 -9.14 -13.14 -0.42
CA PRO A 118 -8.39 -14.13 -1.17
C PRO A 118 -7.96 -15.33 -0.33
N TRP A 119 -7.58 -15.09 0.94
CA TRP A 119 -7.21 -16.14 1.88
C TRP A 119 -8.41 -16.92 2.39
N LEU A 120 -9.51 -16.26 2.76
CA LEU A 120 -10.74 -16.91 3.20
C LEU A 120 -11.35 -17.82 2.14
N ARG A 121 -11.17 -17.51 0.85
CA ARG A 121 -11.58 -18.39 -0.25
C ARG A 121 -10.95 -19.79 -0.15
N LEU A 122 -9.77 -19.88 0.42
CA LEU A 122 -9.01 -21.14 0.55
C LEU A 122 -9.48 -22.04 1.70
N LYS A 123 -10.38 -21.56 2.58
CA LYS A 123 -10.82 -22.26 3.80
C LYS A 123 -11.36 -23.69 3.60
N ASN A 124 -11.84 -24.00 2.40
CA ASN A 124 -12.33 -25.34 2.07
C ASN A 124 -11.22 -26.31 1.62
N HIS A 125 -10.00 -25.80 1.42
CA HIS A 125 -8.85 -26.55 0.90
C HIS A 125 -7.72 -26.66 1.92
N LEU A 126 -7.65 -25.73 2.88
CA LEU A 126 -6.61 -25.69 3.91
C LEU A 126 -7.13 -25.05 5.20
N GLN A 127 -6.39 -25.22 6.29
CA GLN A 127 -6.70 -24.58 7.57
C GLN A 127 -6.23 -23.11 7.56
N ILE A 128 -7.11 -22.19 8.00
CA ILE A 128 -6.77 -20.80 8.21
C ILE A 128 -6.65 -20.54 9.72
N LYS A 129 -5.44 -20.26 10.19
CA LYS A 129 -5.15 -19.86 11.56
C LYS A 129 -5.24 -18.34 11.65
N ASN A 130 -6.20 -17.86 12.42
CA ASN A 130 -6.51 -16.43 12.52
C ASN A 130 -6.06 -15.89 13.87
N LEU A 131 -4.97 -15.11 13.89
CA LEU A 131 -4.43 -14.50 15.09
C LEU A 131 -5.44 -13.56 15.76
N SER A 132 -5.60 -13.70 17.06
CA SER A 132 -6.37 -12.77 17.88
C SER A 132 -5.67 -11.42 17.95
N ILE A 133 -6.47 -10.34 17.99
CA ILE A 133 -5.95 -8.97 18.00
C ILE A 133 -6.54 -8.17 19.16
N ASP A 134 -5.76 -7.22 19.67
CA ASP A 134 -6.23 -6.23 20.63
C ASP A 134 -6.98 -5.07 19.94
N GLU A 135 -7.42 -4.10 20.72
CA GLU A 135 -8.15 -2.90 20.24
C GLU A 135 -7.34 -2.02 19.27
N ASN A 136 -6.01 -2.10 19.31
CA ASN A 136 -5.09 -1.43 18.39
C ASN A 136 -4.75 -2.29 17.17
N GLY A 137 -5.22 -3.54 17.14
CA GLY A 137 -4.99 -4.48 16.05
C GLY A 137 -3.65 -5.23 16.12
N PHE A 138 -2.95 -5.19 17.27
CA PHE A 138 -1.76 -6.00 17.51
C PHE A 138 -2.16 -7.42 17.93
N PHE A 139 -1.37 -8.40 17.49
CA PHE A 139 -1.50 -9.80 17.90
C PHE A 139 -0.43 -10.16 18.94
N LYS A 140 -0.66 -11.24 19.68
CA LYS A 140 0.30 -11.76 20.66
C LYS A 140 1.30 -12.71 19.98
N PHE A 141 2.58 -12.56 20.28
CA PHE A 141 3.63 -13.41 19.70
C PHE A 141 3.57 -14.84 20.22
N ASP A 142 3.14 -15.06 21.45
CA ASP A 142 2.95 -16.43 21.99
C ASP A 142 1.92 -17.20 21.14
N GLU A 143 0.80 -16.59 20.79
CA GLU A 143 -0.20 -17.19 19.88
C GLU A 143 0.37 -17.40 18.46
N PHE A 144 1.18 -16.47 17.97
CA PHE A 144 1.85 -16.61 16.69
C PHE A 144 2.81 -17.81 16.66
N ASP A 145 3.62 -17.98 17.73
CA ASP A 145 4.55 -19.09 17.88
C ASP A 145 3.81 -20.43 18.02
N GLU A 146 2.68 -20.48 18.73
CA GLU A 146 1.81 -21.68 18.83
C GLU A 146 1.18 -22.04 17.46
N PHE A 147 0.87 -21.07 16.64
CA PHE A 147 0.26 -21.29 15.33
C PHE A 147 1.25 -21.75 14.28
N LEU A 148 2.53 -21.41 14.43
CA LEU A 148 3.57 -21.73 13.47
C LEU A 148 3.99 -23.20 13.61
N ASP A 149 3.82 -24.00 12.53
CA ASP A 149 4.19 -25.39 12.47
C ASP A 149 4.75 -25.79 11.08
N ASP A 150 5.16 -27.05 10.90
CA ASP A 150 5.75 -27.56 9.66
C ASP A 150 4.76 -27.56 8.47
N ASN A 151 3.45 -27.49 8.75
CA ASN A 151 2.40 -27.43 7.74
C ASN A 151 2.05 -25.97 7.37
N THR A 152 2.64 -24.97 8.02
CA THR A 152 2.43 -23.58 7.70
C THR A 152 3.10 -23.22 6.38
N LYS A 153 2.30 -22.99 5.34
CA LYS A 153 2.78 -22.70 3.98
C LYS A 153 2.87 -21.21 3.66
N LEU A 154 2.22 -20.38 4.47
CA LEU A 154 2.27 -18.93 4.31
C LEU A 154 1.90 -18.25 5.61
N VAL A 155 2.59 -17.15 5.89
CA VAL A 155 2.12 -16.09 6.80
C VAL A 155 1.75 -14.89 5.95
N ALA A 156 0.52 -14.35 6.08
CA ALA A 156 0.06 -13.20 5.31
C ALA A 156 -0.47 -12.11 6.25
N LEU A 157 0.26 -10.99 6.33
CA LEU A 157 -0.04 -9.90 7.25
C LEU A 157 -0.03 -8.54 6.53
N SER A 158 -0.81 -7.58 7.03
CA SER A 158 -0.63 -6.17 6.70
C SER A 158 0.51 -5.57 7.50
N HIS A 159 1.32 -4.71 6.89
CA HIS A 159 2.40 -3.98 7.58
C HIS A 159 1.82 -2.88 8.49
N ALA A 160 0.80 -2.16 8.01
CA ALA A 160 0.05 -1.22 8.84
C ALA A 160 -1.45 -1.28 8.54
N LEU A 161 -2.25 -0.99 9.57
CA LEU A 161 -3.69 -1.10 9.50
C LEU A 161 -4.30 0.10 8.78
N TYR A 162 -5.24 -0.17 7.88
CA TYR A 162 -5.90 0.86 7.07
C TYR A 162 -6.88 1.74 7.87
N ASN A 163 -7.34 1.27 9.02
CA ASN A 163 -8.33 1.94 9.85
C ASN A 163 -7.69 2.71 11.03
N THR A 164 -6.76 2.12 11.78
CA THR A 164 -6.10 2.75 12.93
C THR A 164 -4.74 3.36 12.60
N GLY A 165 -4.11 2.91 11.53
CA GLY A 165 -2.74 3.28 11.19
C GLY A 165 -1.67 2.56 12.02
N SER A 166 -2.03 1.59 12.84
CA SER A 166 -1.07 0.82 13.66
C SER A 166 -0.08 0.08 12.79
N ILE A 167 1.22 0.25 13.05
CA ILE A 167 2.30 -0.44 12.35
C ILE A 167 2.61 -1.72 13.11
N LEU A 168 2.47 -2.86 12.45
CA LEU A 168 2.74 -4.15 13.04
C LEU A 168 4.26 -4.43 13.12
N PRO A 169 4.73 -5.21 14.08
CA PRO A 169 6.15 -5.50 14.30
C PRO A 169 6.67 -6.56 13.30
N ILE A 170 6.60 -6.27 12.01
CA ILE A 170 6.83 -7.17 10.88
C ILE A 170 8.29 -7.66 10.80
N GLU A 171 9.27 -6.81 11.16
CA GLU A 171 10.67 -7.27 11.23
C GLU A 171 10.88 -8.39 12.26
N LYS A 172 10.14 -8.37 13.37
CA LYS A 172 10.18 -9.45 14.35
C LYS A 172 9.56 -10.74 13.78
N VAL A 173 8.45 -10.61 13.04
CA VAL A 173 7.84 -11.75 12.34
C VAL A 173 8.82 -12.35 11.34
N GLY A 174 9.42 -11.54 10.47
CA GLY A 174 10.41 -12.01 9.49
C GLY A 174 11.58 -12.77 10.14
N LYS A 175 12.08 -12.26 11.27
CA LYS A 175 13.15 -12.92 12.04
C LYS A 175 12.72 -14.27 12.62
N ILE A 176 11.48 -14.42 13.11
CA ILE A 176 10.94 -15.68 13.62
C ILE A 176 10.79 -16.69 12.47
N LEU A 177 10.24 -16.25 11.34
CA LEU A 177 10.05 -17.12 10.17
C LEU A 177 11.38 -17.57 9.54
N HIS A 178 12.41 -16.76 9.65
CA HIS A 178 13.80 -17.06 9.29
C HIS A 178 13.96 -17.69 7.90
N GLY A 179 13.11 -17.30 6.95
CA GLY A 179 13.09 -17.82 5.58
C GLY A 179 12.59 -19.28 5.42
N LYS A 180 12.14 -19.92 6.51
CA LYS A 180 11.60 -21.30 6.46
C LYS A 180 10.16 -21.32 5.94
N THR A 181 9.34 -20.39 6.39
CA THR A 181 7.95 -20.25 5.96
C THR A 181 7.82 -19.02 5.07
N PRO A 182 7.22 -19.12 3.88
CA PRO A 182 6.94 -17.97 3.02
C PRO A 182 6.15 -16.89 3.73
N PHE A 183 6.54 -15.62 3.51
CA PHE A 183 5.95 -14.47 4.14
C PHE A 183 5.45 -13.45 3.11
N PHE A 184 4.15 -13.21 3.10
CA PHE A 184 3.49 -12.17 2.30
C PHE A 184 3.17 -10.95 3.16
N LEU A 185 3.45 -9.76 2.64
CA LEU A 185 3.24 -8.49 3.31
C LEU A 185 2.36 -7.55 2.46
N ASP A 186 1.18 -7.18 2.96
CA ASP A 186 0.41 -6.05 2.41
C ASP A 186 1.00 -4.74 2.96
N ALA A 187 1.71 -4.01 2.11
CA ALA A 187 2.37 -2.75 2.44
C ALA A 187 1.62 -1.50 1.90
N ALA A 188 0.32 -1.64 1.59
CA ALA A 188 -0.49 -0.57 1.01
C ALA A 188 -0.59 0.70 1.86
N GLN A 189 -0.33 0.61 3.16
CA GLN A 189 -0.39 1.75 4.09
C GLN A 189 0.99 2.22 4.55
N THR A 190 2.08 1.64 4.06
CA THR A 190 3.42 1.93 4.57
C THR A 190 4.39 2.45 3.53
N VAL A 191 4.45 1.86 2.32
CA VAL A 191 5.35 2.35 1.25
C VAL A 191 4.95 3.76 0.83
N GLY A 192 5.85 4.73 1.02
CA GLY A 192 5.60 6.15 0.81
C GLY A 192 5.12 6.91 2.05
N CYS A 193 4.81 6.23 3.17
CA CYS A 193 4.26 6.84 4.38
C CYS A 193 5.23 6.85 5.56
N ILE A 194 5.92 5.73 5.83
CA ILE A 194 6.63 5.50 7.10
C ILE A 194 8.16 5.68 7.02
N GLY A 195 8.65 6.34 5.99
CA GLY A 195 10.09 6.53 5.78
C GLY A 195 10.72 5.45 4.90
N ASN A 196 11.99 5.19 5.12
CA ASN A 196 12.72 4.16 4.38
C ASN A 196 12.22 2.77 4.75
N LEU A 197 11.95 1.96 3.73
CA LEU A 197 11.50 0.59 3.88
C LEU A 197 12.50 -0.34 3.19
N ASP A 198 12.95 -1.38 3.89
CA ASP A 198 13.93 -2.32 3.38
C ASP A 198 13.39 -3.76 3.45
N VAL A 199 13.09 -4.34 2.29
CA VAL A 199 12.57 -5.72 2.20
C VAL A 199 13.51 -6.76 2.78
N LYS A 200 14.83 -6.46 2.84
CA LYS A 200 15.82 -7.36 3.44
C LYS A 200 15.70 -7.41 4.95
N ASN A 201 15.38 -6.28 5.59
CA ASN A 201 15.13 -6.20 7.04
C ASN A 201 13.77 -6.83 7.39
N LEU A 202 12.76 -6.66 6.52
CA LEU A 202 11.45 -7.26 6.67
C LEU A 202 11.46 -8.77 6.45
N GLN A 203 12.43 -9.30 5.72
CA GLN A 203 12.60 -10.71 5.37
C GLN A 203 11.35 -11.33 4.73
N CYS A 204 10.57 -10.54 4.00
CA CYS A 204 9.39 -11.03 3.29
C CYS A 204 9.77 -11.61 1.92
N ASN A 205 9.07 -12.67 1.52
CA ASN A 205 9.22 -13.29 0.22
C ASN A 205 8.42 -12.54 -0.85
N PHE A 206 7.26 -12.01 -0.42
CA PHE A 206 6.31 -11.32 -1.27
C PHE A 206 5.81 -10.07 -0.56
N MET A 207 5.64 -9.00 -1.32
CA MET A 207 5.02 -7.77 -0.82
C MET A 207 4.17 -7.14 -1.91
N SER A 208 3.01 -6.58 -1.53
CA SER A 208 2.21 -5.83 -2.48
C SER A 208 1.77 -4.49 -1.92
N PHE A 209 1.74 -3.48 -2.80
CA PHE A 209 1.26 -2.14 -2.50
C PHE A 209 0.78 -1.44 -3.77
N ASN A 210 0.09 -0.32 -3.63
CA ASN A 210 -0.40 0.43 -4.78
C ASN A 210 0.29 1.79 -4.93
N GLY A 211 0.34 2.29 -6.16
CA GLY A 211 0.90 3.60 -6.47
C GLY A 211 0.01 4.76 -6.04
N SER A 212 -1.29 4.55 -5.97
CA SER A 212 -2.28 5.63 -5.84
C SER A 212 -2.55 6.11 -4.40
N LYS A 213 -1.88 5.55 -3.40
CA LYS A 213 -1.97 6.04 -2.02
C LYS A 213 -0.73 6.89 -1.69
N TRP A 214 0.11 6.39 -0.82
CA TRP A 214 1.25 7.12 -0.26
C TRP A 214 2.40 7.39 -1.24
N LEU A 215 2.38 6.78 -2.44
CA LEU A 215 3.28 7.13 -3.53
C LEU A 215 2.74 8.25 -4.44
N CYS A 216 1.54 8.76 -4.19
CA CYS A 216 0.92 9.86 -4.93
C CYS A 216 0.82 9.63 -6.45
N GLY A 217 0.79 8.37 -6.88
CA GLY A 217 0.64 7.98 -8.27
C GLY A 217 -0.84 7.85 -8.69
N PRO A 218 -1.11 7.58 -9.97
CA PRO A 218 -2.48 7.42 -10.47
C PRO A 218 -3.11 6.09 -10.02
N MET A 219 -4.44 6.07 -10.00
CA MET A 219 -5.21 4.83 -9.82
C MET A 219 -4.91 3.83 -10.96
N GLY A 220 -5.10 2.53 -10.68
CA GLY A 220 -4.78 1.48 -11.65
C GLY A 220 -3.26 1.24 -11.77
N THR A 221 -2.50 1.59 -10.74
CA THR A 221 -1.08 1.26 -10.59
C THR A 221 -0.85 0.52 -9.28
N GLY A 222 -0.22 -0.64 -9.38
CA GLY A 222 0.16 -1.48 -8.27
C GLY A 222 1.54 -2.07 -8.46
N ILE A 223 2.12 -2.52 -7.39
CA ILE A 223 3.44 -3.13 -7.35
C ILE A 223 3.34 -4.46 -6.59
N PHE A 224 3.89 -5.48 -7.18
CA PHE A 224 4.12 -6.75 -6.52
C PHE A 224 5.64 -6.99 -6.49
N TYR A 225 6.20 -7.00 -5.28
CA TYR A 225 7.57 -7.45 -5.04
C TYR A 225 7.57 -8.95 -4.84
N CYS A 226 8.42 -9.64 -5.56
CA CYS A 226 8.67 -11.06 -5.40
C CYS A 226 10.17 -11.28 -5.29
N GLN A 227 10.63 -11.72 -4.13
CA GLN A 227 12.02 -12.13 -3.95
C GLN A 227 12.38 -13.16 -5.03
N ARG A 228 13.49 -12.96 -5.74
CA ARG A 228 13.88 -13.75 -6.92
C ARG A 228 13.74 -15.26 -6.72
N ASN A 229 14.29 -15.79 -5.63
CA ASN A 229 14.25 -17.23 -5.36
C ASN A 229 12.84 -17.73 -5.00
N SER A 230 12.00 -16.87 -4.49
CA SER A 230 10.62 -17.18 -4.10
C SER A 230 9.65 -17.26 -5.28
N SER A 231 10.03 -16.74 -6.45
CA SER A 231 9.22 -16.86 -7.67
C SER A 231 8.94 -18.30 -8.09
N LYS A 232 9.79 -19.23 -7.67
CA LYS A 232 9.62 -20.68 -7.92
C LYS A 232 8.47 -21.30 -7.12
N LEU A 233 8.05 -20.65 -6.04
CA LEU A 233 6.92 -21.10 -5.20
C LEU A 233 5.58 -20.78 -5.84
N LEU A 234 5.56 -19.89 -6.82
CA LEU A 234 4.32 -19.40 -7.44
C LEU A 234 4.19 -19.89 -8.87
N GLU A 235 3.05 -20.47 -9.20
CA GLU A 235 2.64 -20.68 -10.58
C GLU A 235 1.80 -19.51 -11.07
N PRO A 236 2.05 -18.96 -12.27
CA PRO A 236 1.20 -17.93 -12.84
C PRO A 236 -0.21 -18.46 -13.12
N VAL A 237 -1.21 -17.82 -12.55
CA VAL A 237 -2.62 -18.18 -12.77
C VAL A 237 -3.21 -17.43 -13.97
N THR A 238 -2.71 -16.22 -14.20
CA THR A 238 -3.04 -15.43 -15.39
C THR A 238 -1.87 -15.53 -16.37
N ILE A 239 -2.13 -16.04 -17.56
CA ILE A 239 -1.09 -16.36 -18.54
C ILE A 239 -1.41 -15.65 -19.86
N GLY A 240 -0.39 -15.12 -20.53
CA GLY A 240 -0.51 -14.47 -21.83
C GLY A 240 0.85 -14.40 -22.54
N GLY A 241 0.87 -13.81 -23.73
CA GLY A 241 2.07 -13.75 -24.57
C GLY A 241 3.26 -13.02 -23.96
N GLU A 242 3.01 -12.14 -22.97
CA GLU A 242 4.08 -11.46 -22.23
C GLU A 242 4.76 -12.37 -21.18
N SER A 243 4.03 -13.36 -20.64
CA SER A 243 4.50 -14.19 -19.52
C SER A 243 5.04 -15.57 -19.90
N ALA A 244 4.68 -16.07 -21.10
CA ALA A 244 5.04 -17.42 -21.50
C ALA A 244 5.33 -17.50 -23.01
N MET A 245 5.98 -18.57 -23.42
CA MET A 245 6.21 -18.93 -24.81
C MET A 245 5.92 -20.41 -25.01
N LEU A 246 5.52 -20.77 -26.26
CA LEU A 246 5.38 -22.16 -26.64
C LEU A 246 6.74 -22.76 -26.94
N TYR A 247 6.95 -23.99 -26.50
CA TYR A 247 8.00 -24.87 -26.98
C TYR A 247 7.40 -26.26 -27.24
N GLU A 248 7.96 -27.01 -28.18
CA GLU A 248 7.45 -28.34 -28.57
C GLU A 248 5.93 -28.35 -28.79
N GLU A 249 5.43 -27.49 -29.69
CA GLU A 249 4.04 -27.36 -30.17
C GLU A 249 2.95 -27.13 -29.12
N THR A 250 3.03 -27.76 -27.94
CA THR A 250 1.94 -27.74 -26.94
C THR A 250 2.41 -27.44 -25.52
N LYS A 251 3.70 -27.31 -25.27
CA LYS A 251 4.25 -27.05 -23.94
C LYS A 251 4.49 -25.56 -23.74
N LEU A 252 4.11 -25.07 -22.56
CA LEU A 252 4.39 -23.70 -22.16
C LEU A 252 5.67 -23.63 -21.33
N ALA A 253 6.54 -22.69 -21.66
CA ALA A 253 7.64 -22.25 -20.79
C ALA A 253 7.34 -20.84 -20.28
N PHE A 254 7.38 -20.64 -18.98
CA PHE A 254 7.24 -19.30 -18.39
C PHE A 254 8.55 -18.53 -18.51
N LYS A 255 8.45 -17.24 -18.79
CA LYS A 255 9.59 -16.33 -18.76
C LYS A 255 10.09 -16.17 -17.31
N ASP A 256 11.30 -15.63 -17.17
CA ASP A 256 11.82 -15.23 -15.86
C ASP A 256 11.10 -14.00 -15.31
N MET A 257 11.37 -13.70 -14.03
CA MET A 257 10.93 -12.45 -13.40
C MET A 257 11.51 -11.21 -14.12
N PRO A 258 10.75 -10.15 -14.19
CA PRO A 258 9.37 -9.95 -13.72
C PRO A 258 8.30 -10.38 -14.71
N GLU A 259 8.66 -10.75 -15.95
CA GLU A 259 7.73 -11.05 -17.04
C GLU A 259 6.83 -12.26 -16.72
N LYS A 260 7.29 -13.21 -15.92
CA LYS A 260 6.51 -14.39 -15.46
C LYS A 260 5.08 -14.04 -15.01
N PHE A 261 4.89 -12.89 -14.37
CA PHE A 261 3.59 -12.44 -13.83
C PHE A 261 2.98 -11.27 -14.61
N GLN A 262 3.43 -11.02 -15.84
CA GLN A 262 2.92 -9.97 -16.71
C GLN A 262 2.28 -10.58 -17.96
N THR A 263 0.98 -10.42 -18.12
CA THR A 263 0.21 -11.20 -19.07
C THR A 263 -0.01 -10.51 -20.43
N GLY A 264 0.05 -9.18 -20.46
CA GLY A 264 -0.24 -8.39 -21.67
C GLY A 264 0.02 -6.91 -21.46
N PHE A 265 -0.59 -6.08 -22.28
CA PHE A 265 -0.48 -4.62 -22.21
C PHE A 265 -0.89 -4.10 -20.84
N ARG A 266 -0.17 -3.10 -20.36
CA ARG A 266 -0.32 -2.52 -19.03
C ARG A 266 -0.88 -1.11 -19.12
N ASN A 267 -1.24 -0.54 -17.99
CA ASN A 267 -1.60 0.88 -17.88
C ASN A 267 -0.34 1.76 -18.03
N TYR A 268 0.20 1.87 -19.26
CA TYR A 268 1.45 2.62 -19.52
C TYR A 268 1.35 4.07 -19.07
N VAL A 269 0.22 4.73 -19.31
CA VAL A 269 -0.03 6.11 -18.85
C VAL A 269 0.10 6.21 -17.34
N GLY A 270 -0.54 5.29 -16.62
CA GLY A 270 -0.45 5.24 -15.15
C GLY A 270 0.96 4.95 -14.67
N ILE A 271 1.69 4.06 -15.35
CA ILE A 271 3.07 3.70 -15.02
C ILE A 271 3.99 4.92 -15.13
N VAL A 272 3.84 5.74 -16.17
CA VAL A 272 4.58 7.00 -16.33
C VAL A 272 4.25 7.99 -15.21
N GLY A 273 2.99 8.15 -14.88
CA GLY A 273 2.57 9.00 -13.74
C GLY A 273 3.15 8.51 -12.42
N LEU A 274 3.18 7.19 -12.19
CA LEU A 274 3.78 6.57 -11.01
C LEU A 274 5.30 6.79 -10.95
N GLU A 275 6.00 6.63 -12.08
CA GLU A 275 7.44 6.90 -12.14
C GLU A 275 7.76 8.32 -11.65
N VAL A 276 7.03 9.31 -12.15
CA VAL A 276 7.26 10.71 -11.80
C VAL A 276 6.91 10.99 -10.34
N SER A 277 5.79 10.50 -9.84
CA SER A 277 5.42 10.68 -8.43
C SER A 277 6.40 9.99 -7.49
N ALA A 278 6.81 8.75 -7.78
CA ALA A 278 7.78 8.01 -6.97
C ALA A 278 9.16 8.72 -6.95
N ASN A 279 9.63 9.25 -8.10
CA ASN A 279 10.84 10.06 -8.17
C ASN A 279 10.71 11.36 -7.37
N TYR A 280 9.53 12.01 -7.40
CA TYR A 280 9.28 13.21 -6.62
C TYR A 280 9.43 12.94 -5.12
N LEU A 281 8.78 11.88 -4.61
CA LEU A 281 8.87 11.47 -3.20
C LEU A 281 10.30 11.08 -2.83
N TYR A 282 10.96 10.30 -3.66
CA TYR A 282 12.34 9.86 -3.41
C TYR A 282 13.32 11.04 -3.31
N LYS A 283 13.19 12.05 -4.19
CA LYS A 283 13.98 13.28 -4.15
C LYS A 283 13.68 14.15 -2.93
N TYR A 284 12.42 14.19 -2.47
CA TYR A 284 12.05 14.89 -1.24
C TYR A 284 12.65 14.20 0.00
N GLY A 285 12.80 12.89 -0.07
CA GLY A 285 13.35 12.04 0.97
C GLY A 285 12.28 11.36 1.81
N MET A 286 12.33 10.02 1.85
CA MET A 286 11.32 9.21 2.55
C MET A 286 11.25 9.51 4.04
N GLU A 287 12.39 9.78 4.69
CA GLU A 287 12.45 10.18 6.10
C GLU A 287 11.84 11.57 6.36
N ASN A 288 12.00 12.51 5.43
CA ASN A 288 11.36 13.82 5.53
C ASN A 288 9.85 13.69 5.41
N ILE A 289 9.36 12.82 4.52
CA ILE A 289 7.95 12.47 4.42
C ILE A 289 7.44 11.92 5.76
N ARG A 290 8.15 10.96 6.35
CA ARG A 290 7.80 10.37 7.65
C ARG A 290 7.69 11.45 8.73
N LYS A 291 8.71 12.30 8.85
CA LYS A 291 8.74 13.40 9.84
C LYS A 291 7.54 14.33 9.68
N LYS A 292 7.24 14.77 8.46
CA LYS A 292 6.11 15.67 8.18
C LYS A 292 4.77 14.98 8.46
N ASN A 293 4.61 13.72 8.03
CA ASN A 293 3.43 12.91 8.28
C ASN A 293 3.12 12.78 9.78
N ILE A 294 4.14 12.46 10.59
CA ILE A 294 4.00 12.33 12.04
C ILE A 294 3.73 13.68 12.69
N HIS A 295 4.41 14.74 12.26
CA HIS A 295 4.16 16.09 12.76
C HIS A 295 2.71 16.50 12.60
N LEU A 296 2.15 16.41 11.39
CA LEU A 296 0.76 16.77 11.10
C LEU A 296 -0.24 15.91 11.88
N SER A 297 0.02 14.61 11.96
CA SER A 297 -0.86 13.70 12.72
C SER A 297 -0.78 13.92 14.23
N ASN A 298 0.40 14.31 14.78
CA ASN A 298 0.55 14.67 16.19
C ASN A 298 -0.27 15.92 16.51
N MET A 299 -0.14 16.98 15.73
CA MET A 299 -0.93 18.21 15.92
C MET A 299 -2.43 17.89 16.05
N LEU A 300 -2.96 17.06 15.13
CA LEU A 300 -4.37 16.67 15.18
C LEU A 300 -4.69 15.83 16.43
N ARG A 301 -3.90 14.79 16.73
CA ARG A 301 -4.15 13.90 17.88
C ARG A 301 -4.08 14.63 19.21
N GLU A 302 -3.11 15.52 19.40
CA GLU A 302 -2.93 16.28 20.63
C GLU A 302 -4.13 17.21 20.90
N GLU A 303 -4.65 17.88 19.86
CA GLU A 303 -5.81 18.73 20.00
C GLU A 303 -7.10 17.92 20.25
N LEU A 304 -7.29 16.82 19.53
CA LEU A 304 -8.45 15.94 19.72
C LEU A 304 -8.47 15.32 21.13
N ALA A 305 -7.28 14.95 21.66
CA ALA A 305 -7.16 14.36 23.00
C ALA A 305 -7.56 15.30 24.14
N LYS A 306 -7.61 16.62 23.92
CA LYS A 306 -8.07 17.60 24.92
C LYS A 306 -9.61 17.56 25.11
N ASN A 307 -10.35 17.03 24.13
CA ASN A 307 -11.79 16.94 24.20
C ASN A 307 -12.24 15.56 24.74
N ARG A 308 -12.82 15.55 25.95
CA ARG A 308 -13.28 14.30 26.62
C ARG A 308 -14.37 13.54 25.85
N LYS A 309 -15.05 14.18 24.90
CA LYS A 309 -16.04 13.54 24.04
C LYS A 309 -15.40 12.78 22.86
N ILE A 310 -14.08 12.90 22.66
CA ILE A 310 -13.40 12.25 21.55
C ILE A 310 -12.64 11.02 22.04
N SER A 311 -12.96 9.87 21.43
CA SER A 311 -12.23 8.63 21.61
C SER A 311 -11.31 8.40 20.43
N LEU A 312 -9.98 8.40 20.69
CA LEU A 312 -8.94 8.15 19.68
C LEU A 312 -8.62 6.66 19.60
N TYR A 313 -8.41 6.16 18.39
CA TYR A 313 -8.03 4.77 18.12
C TYR A 313 -6.58 4.68 17.61
N GLY A 314 -5.98 3.50 17.81
CA GLY A 314 -4.59 3.22 17.43
C GLY A 314 -3.54 3.72 18.43
N PRO A 315 -2.26 3.32 18.23
CA PRO A 315 -1.20 3.52 19.21
C PRO A 315 -0.94 5.00 19.51
N LYS A 316 -0.56 5.27 20.76
CA LYS A 316 -0.12 6.62 21.18
C LYS A 316 1.30 6.91 20.68
N ASN A 317 2.18 5.88 20.69
CA ASN A 317 3.57 6.00 20.28
C ASN A 317 3.66 6.33 18.76
N PRO A 318 4.29 7.44 18.35
CA PRO A 318 4.48 7.79 16.93
C PRO A 318 5.24 6.75 16.10
N GLU A 319 6.14 5.97 16.72
CA GLU A 319 6.89 4.93 16.02
C GLU A 319 6.04 3.71 15.65
N GLU A 320 4.93 3.52 16.34
CA GLU A 320 4.01 2.40 16.11
C GLU A 320 2.82 2.75 15.20
N ARG A 321 2.83 3.92 14.53
CA ARG A 321 1.71 4.34 13.70
C ARG A 321 2.14 5.12 12.45
N THR A 322 1.28 5.07 11.46
CA THR A 322 1.33 5.93 10.25
C THR A 322 0.80 7.35 10.59
N SER A 323 0.58 8.19 9.58
CA SER A 323 -0.10 9.48 9.77
C SER A 323 -1.63 9.38 9.94
N ILE A 324 -2.20 8.19 9.87
CA ILE A 324 -3.64 7.99 10.08
C ILE A 324 -4.03 8.35 11.50
N VAL A 325 -5.08 9.16 11.64
CA VAL A 325 -5.73 9.52 12.90
C VAL A 325 -7.19 9.12 12.81
N SER A 326 -7.61 8.21 13.70
CA SER A 326 -8.96 7.68 13.73
C SER A 326 -9.62 7.94 15.07
N PHE A 327 -10.88 8.37 15.03
CA PHE A 327 -11.60 8.75 16.24
C PHE A 327 -13.12 8.67 16.08
N THR A 328 -13.82 8.73 17.20
CA THR A 328 -15.27 8.97 17.30
C THR A 328 -15.54 10.17 18.18
N ILE A 329 -16.72 10.76 18.05
CA ILE A 329 -17.20 11.86 18.90
C ILE A 329 -18.46 11.39 19.59
N ASP A 330 -18.49 11.39 20.93
CA ASP A 330 -19.65 10.99 21.70
C ASP A 330 -20.87 11.86 21.39
N GLY A 331 -21.99 11.21 21.14
CA GLY A 331 -23.24 11.87 20.75
C GLY A 331 -23.31 12.29 19.28
N CYS A 332 -22.28 11.99 18.46
CA CYS A 332 -22.26 12.32 17.04
C CYS A 332 -22.08 11.06 16.19
N GLU A 333 -22.91 10.89 15.17
CA GLU A 333 -22.71 9.85 14.16
C GLU A 333 -21.60 10.23 13.19
N SER A 334 -20.62 9.34 13.00
CA SER A 334 -19.46 9.57 12.12
C SER A 334 -19.85 9.95 10.70
N ASP A 335 -20.91 9.34 10.14
CA ASP A 335 -21.45 9.65 8.81
C ASP A 335 -21.94 11.11 8.70
N ILE A 336 -22.61 11.61 9.74
CA ILE A 336 -23.15 12.98 9.77
C ILE A 336 -21.99 13.98 9.86
N VAL A 337 -21.01 13.70 10.73
CA VAL A 337 -19.83 14.55 10.89
C VAL A 337 -19.05 14.68 9.58
N VAL A 338 -18.72 13.56 8.93
CA VAL A 338 -17.95 13.56 7.68
C VAL A 338 -18.71 14.30 6.57
N LYS A 339 -20.03 14.06 6.41
CA LYS A 339 -20.87 14.77 5.43
C LYS A 339 -20.94 16.27 5.69
N LYS A 340 -20.97 16.70 6.97
CA LYS A 340 -20.96 18.12 7.33
C LYS A 340 -19.63 18.77 6.97
N LEU A 341 -18.50 18.11 7.27
CA LEU A 341 -17.17 18.61 6.94
C LEU A 341 -16.94 18.65 5.41
N GLU A 342 -17.44 17.69 4.67
CA GLU A 342 -17.31 17.66 3.21
C GLU A 342 -18.01 18.85 2.55
N LYS A 343 -19.19 19.28 3.06
CA LYS A 343 -19.87 20.51 2.62
C LYS A 343 -19.05 21.78 2.87
N LEU A 344 -18.13 21.74 3.86
CA LEU A 344 -17.19 22.82 4.16
C LEU A 344 -15.87 22.69 3.38
N GLY A 345 -15.80 21.77 2.41
CA GLY A 345 -14.62 21.52 1.59
C GLY A 345 -13.54 20.69 2.27
N ILE A 346 -13.84 19.96 3.36
CA ILE A 346 -12.91 19.10 4.09
C ILE A 346 -13.25 17.63 3.80
N VAL A 347 -12.34 16.92 3.12
CA VAL A 347 -12.54 15.53 2.69
C VAL A 347 -11.86 14.55 3.65
N LEU A 348 -12.67 13.78 4.35
CA LEU A 348 -12.26 12.74 5.29
C LEU A 348 -12.84 11.39 4.86
N ALA A 349 -12.57 10.32 5.63
CA ALA A 349 -13.13 9.00 5.39
C ALA A 349 -13.85 8.44 6.61
N ILE A 350 -14.83 7.55 6.35
CA ILE A 350 -15.44 6.69 7.36
C ILE A 350 -14.82 5.31 7.21
N ARG A 351 -14.47 4.69 8.33
CA ARG A 351 -13.99 3.30 8.40
C ARG A 351 -14.68 2.59 9.56
N GLU A 352 -14.43 1.31 9.70
CA GLU A 352 -15.00 0.49 10.76
C GLU A 352 -13.89 -0.15 11.60
N ILE A 353 -14.16 -0.24 12.91
CA ILE A 353 -13.39 -0.99 13.90
C ILE A 353 -14.39 -1.74 14.74
N PHE A 354 -14.38 -3.10 14.76
CA PHE A 354 -15.33 -3.93 15.50
C PHE A 354 -16.78 -3.45 15.32
N GLU A 355 -17.22 -3.30 14.06
CA GLU A 355 -18.57 -2.85 13.67
C GLU A 355 -18.91 -1.40 14.05
N LYS A 356 -17.98 -0.68 14.68
CA LYS A 356 -18.15 0.73 15.03
C LYS A 356 -17.61 1.63 13.92
N LYS A 357 -18.46 2.52 13.39
CA LYS A 357 -18.04 3.54 12.41
C LYS A 357 -17.18 4.60 13.08
N ILE A 358 -16.03 4.86 12.49
CA ILE A 358 -15.06 5.85 12.94
C ILE A 358 -14.78 6.87 11.84
N ILE A 359 -14.36 8.07 12.23
CA ILE A 359 -13.83 9.09 11.33
C ILE A 359 -12.34 8.83 11.19
N ARG A 360 -11.84 8.76 9.94
CA ARG A 360 -10.43 8.62 9.63
C ARG A 360 -9.91 9.84 8.90
N VAL A 361 -8.89 10.47 9.46
CA VAL A 361 -8.10 11.55 8.86
C VAL A 361 -6.74 10.99 8.48
N SER A 362 -6.28 11.23 7.29
CA SER A 362 -4.99 10.73 6.80
C SER A 362 -4.23 11.83 6.05
N PRO A 363 -3.53 12.71 6.79
CA PRO A 363 -2.68 13.73 6.19
C PRO A 363 -1.46 13.11 5.51
N HIS A 364 -0.93 13.79 4.49
CA HIS A 364 0.30 13.44 3.84
C HIS A 364 1.26 14.64 3.82
N PHE A 365 2.52 14.42 3.47
CA PHE A 365 3.62 15.39 3.59
C PHE A 365 3.36 16.75 2.91
N PHE A 366 2.51 16.79 1.89
CA PHE A 366 2.13 18.02 1.18
C PHE A 366 0.98 18.79 1.86
N ASN A 367 0.28 18.20 2.83
CA ASN A 367 -0.70 18.93 3.61
C ASN A 367 -0.02 19.98 4.52
N THR A 368 -0.75 21.04 4.85
CA THR A 368 -0.25 22.15 5.65
C THR A 368 -0.77 22.10 7.09
N GLU A 369 -0.06 22.76 8.00
CA GLU A 369 -0.52 22.93 9.38
C GLU A 369 -1.83 23.74 9.42
N THR A 370 -1.97 24.73 8.55
CA THR A 370 -3.20 25.54 8.42
C THR A 370 -4.41 24.67 8.08
N GLU A 371 -4.27 23.68 7.19
CA GLU A 371 -5.32 22.72 6.89
C GLU A 371 -5.70 21.89 8.12
N ILE A 372 -4.73 21.42 8.89
CA ILE A 372 -4.98 20.67 10.13
C ILE A 372 -5.68 21.53 11.18
N LEU A 373 -5.23 22.77 11.37
CA LEU A 373 -5.88 23.71 12.30
C LEU A 373 -7.33 23.99 11.89
N ARG A 374 -7.59 24.17 10.60
CA ARG A 374 -8.96 24.36 10.09
C ARG A 374 -9.85 23.16 10.42
N VAL A 375 -9.37 21.94 10.25
CA VAL A 375 -10.11 20.72 10.62
C VAL A 375 -10.42 20.70 12.12
N ILE A 376 -9.43 21.01 12.95
CA ILE A 376 -9.58 21.08 14.41
C ILE A 376 -10.66 22.08 14.80
N ASP A 377 -10.63 23.28 14.21
CA ASP A 377 -11.60 24.34 14.50
C ASP A 377 -13.03 23.94 14.11
N GLU A 378 -13.22 23.27 12.96
CA GLU A 378 -14.54 22.80 12.56
C GLU A 378 -15.03 21.63 13.45
N LEU A 379 -14.14 20.74 13.91
CA LEU A 379 -14.49 19.68 14.84
C LEU A 379 -14.87 20.23 16.24
N LYS A 380 -14.27 21.34 16.68
CA LYS A 380 -14.64 22.01 17.96
C LYS A 380 -16.04 22.65 17.93
N ARG A 381 -16.58 22.91 16.75
CA ARG A 381 -17.92 23.50 16.57
C ARG A 381 -19.05 22.46 16.47
N LEU A 382 -18.71 21.18 16.53
CA LEU A 382 -19.66 20.07 16.51
C LEU A 382 -20.15 19.73 17.90
#